data_0e15df0da28b0bd11c19afac6fc82a7b
#
_entry.id   0e15df0da28b0bd11c19afac6fc82a7b
#
_cell.length_a   1.000
_cell.length_b   1.000
_cell.length_c   1.000
_cell.angle_alpha   90.00
_cell.angle_beta   90.00
_cell.angle_gamma   90.00
#
_symmetry.space_group_name_H-M   'P 1'
#
loop_
_entity.id
_entity.type
_entity.pdbx_description
1 polymer ?
#
loop_
_entity_poly.entity_id
_entity_poly.type
_entity_poly.pdbx_seq_one_letter_code
_entity_poly.pdbx_strand_id
1 'polypeptide(L)'
;MTKPTDTKRKAKTAALADEAAPELVTITAYKAFNADWSCNGFQYEIGKSYTHNGKVALCSSGFHACTVPFDCWGYYPHSLNLARVTLAAVGADHSDDSKVVAGKITIEVSLSIPEWIKAQVETVLDLCRAAKGKLTSEEKECAAATGDRGHAAATGDSGHAAATGDSGHAAATGDSGHAAAT
;
A
#
# COMPACT_ATOMS: atom_id res chain seq x y z
N MET A 1 27.25 -6.92 77.20
CA MET A 1 25.78 -7.04 76.96
C MET A 1 25.37 -5.97 75.99
N THR A 2 25.31 -6.29 74.76
CA THR A 2 24.62 -5.45 73.74
C THR A 2 24.20 -6.34 72.61
N LYS A 3 22.96 -6.27 72.30
CA LYS A 3 22.16 -7.12 71.38
C LYS A 3 22.38 -6.67 69.92
N PRO A 4 22.52 -7.54 68.95
CA PRO A 4 22.50 -7.15 67.54
C PRO A 4 21.07 -7.06 67.02
N THR A 5 20.75 -5.95 66.41
CA THR A 5 19.48 -5.68 65.71
C THR A 5 19.53 -6.24 64.29
N ASP A 6 18.64 -7.16 64.03
CA ASP A 6 18.41 -7.81 62.74
C ASP A 6 17.58 -6.90 61.84
N THR A 7 18.16 -6.37 60.77
CA THR A 7 17.45 -5.57 59.77
C THR A 7 17.17 -6.42 58.55
N LYS A 8 15.99 -7.00 58.51
CA LYS A 8 15.43 -7.68 57.34
C LYS A 8 15.22 -6.70 56.20
N ARG A 9 16.11 -6.72 55.22
CA ARG A 9 15.98 -6.00 53.96
C ARG A 9 15.01 -6.74 53.06
N LYS A 10 13.77 -6.25 52.95
CA LYS A 10 12.72 -6.72 52.06
C LYS A 10 13.10 -6.35 50.62
N ALA A 11 13.52 -7.30 49.83
CA ALA A 11 13.70 -7.15 48.39
C ALA A 11 12.31 -6.96 47.73
N LYS A 12 12.07 -5.75 47.22
CA LYS A 12 10.90 -5.43 46.41
C LYS A 12 11.22 -5.82 44.97
N THR A 13 10.72 -6.98 44.56
CA THR A 13 10.73 -7.40 43.18
C THR A 13 9.86 -6.43 42.39
N ALA A 14 10.48 -5.54 41.63
CA ALA A 14 9.78 -4.73 40.63
C ALA A 14 9.44 -5.64 39.45
N ALA A 15 8.15 -5.92 39.28
CA ALA A 15 7.63 -6.47 38.06
C ALA A 15 7.88 -5.45 36.95
N LEU A 16 8.72 -5.81 35.98
CA LEU A 16 8.83 -5.11 34.70
C LEU A 16 7.46 -5.27 34.01
N ALA A 17 6.67 -4.23 34.03
CA ALA A 17 5.53 -4.11 33.14
C ALA A 17 6.09 -4.11 31.71
N ASP A 18 5.74 -5.11 30.95
CA ASP A 18 5.91 -5.16 29.49
C ASP A 18 5.02 -4.04 28.92
N GLU A 19 5.61 -2.88 28.77
CA GLU A 19 4.98 -1.74 28.12
C GLU A 19 4.96 -2.08 26.61
N ALA A 20 3.82 -2.63 26.16
CA ALA A 20 3.58 -2.91 24.76
C ALA A 20 3.86 -1.63 23.97
N ALA A 21 4.92 -1.63 23.18
CA ALA A 21 5.24 -0.55 22.27
C ALA A 21 3.98 -0.27 21.40
N PRO A 22 3.62 1.00 21.16
CA PRO A 22 2.43 1.34 20.38
C PRO A 22 2.52 0.61 19.04
N GLU A 23 1.48 -0.16 18.71
CA GLU A 23 1.38 -0.92 17.47
C GLU A 23 1.45 0.07 16.31
N LEU A 24 2.61 0.16 15.68
CA LEU A 24 2.84 1.03 14.53
C LEU A 24 1.93 0.55 13.40
N VAL A 25 1.01 1.40 12.99
CA VAL A 25 0.17 1.15 11.82
C VAL A 25 1.10 0.83 10.65
N THR A 26 0.94 -0.37 10.10
CA THR A 26 1.71 -0.83 8.96
C THR A 26 0.83 -0.89 7.72
N ILE A 27 1.42 -0.59 6.57
CA ILE A 27 0.75 -0.75 5.28
C ILE A 27 1.57 -1.64 4.35
N THR A 28 0.88 -2.45 3.56
CA THR A 28 1.49 -3.17 2.43
C THR A 28 1.67 -2.21 1.27
N ALA A 29 2.83 -2.24 0.66
CA ALA A 29 3.15 -1.43 -0.51
C ALA A 29 4.09 -2.20 -1.45
N TYR A 30 4.44 -1.58 -2.55
CA TYR A 30 5.23 -2.17 -3.62
C TYR A 30 6.40 -1.24 -3.96
N LYS A 31 7.52 -1.84 -4.34
CA LYS A 31 8.72 -1.09 -4.70
C LYS A 31 9.47 -1.75 -5.83
N ALA A 32 9.93 -0.95 -6.77
CA ALA A 32 10.89 -1.34 -7.80
C ALA A 32 12.28 -0.84 -7.45
N PHE A 33 13.30 -1.54 -7.92
CA PHE A 33 14.71 -1.26 -7.64
C PHE A 33 15.55 -1.31 -8.91
N ASN A 34 16.76 -0.80 -8.87
CA ASN A 34 17.76 -1.02 -9.90
C ASN A 34 18.12 -2.53 -10.00
N ALA A 35 18.85 -2.90 -11.05
CA ALA A 35 19.24 -4.30 -11.29
C ALA A 35 20.07 -4.93 -10.16
N ASP A 36 20.74 -4.12 -9.37
CA ASP A 36 21.54 -4.50 -8.20
C ASP A 36 20.77 -4.43 -6.86
N TRP A 37 19.45 -4.26 -6.90
CA TRP A 37 18.60 -4.03 -5.72
C TRP A 37 18.89 -2.71 -4.99
N SER A 38 19.56 -1.78 -5.62
CA SER A 38 19.73 -0.43 -5.06
C SER A 38 18.55 0.50 -5.42
N CYS A 39 18.42 1.58 -4.66
CA CYS A 39 17.49 2.67 -4.92
C CYS A 39 18.04 3.96 -4.32
N ASN A 40 18.26 4.99 -5.13
CA ASN A 40 18.81 6.28 -4.69
C ASN A 40 20.13 6.13 -3.89
N GLY A 41 21.03 5.24 -4.33
CA GLY A 41 22.31 4.99 -3.67
C GLY A 41 22.24 4.17 -2.37
N PHE A 42 21.05 3.70 -1.99
CA PHE A 42 20.87 2.81 -0.86
C PHE A 42 20.68 1.36 -1.33
N GLN A 43 21.39 0.41 -0.68
CA GLN A 43 21.34 -1.02 -0.99
C GLN A 43 20.27 -1.72 -0.17
N TYR A 44 19.41 -2.50 -0.81
CA TYR A 44 18.37 -3.28 -0.19
C TYR A 44 18.62 -4.78 -0.34
N GLU A 45 18.09 -5.56 0.59
CA GLU A 45 18.12 -7.03 0.58
C GLU A 45 16.74 -7.57 0.94
N ILE A 46 16.33 -8.64 0.28
CA ILE A 46 15.08 -9.35 0.58
C ILE A 46 15.12 -9.89 2.02
N GLY A 47 14.02 -9.77 2.75
CA GLY A 47 13.88 -10.19 4.14
C GLY A 47 14.46 -9.21 5.16
N LYS A 48 15.04 -8.08 4.74
CA LYS A 48 15.61 -7.09 5.65
C LYS A 48 14.66 -5.94 5.94
N SER A 49 14.82 -5.39 7.15
CA SER A 49 14.13 -4.17 7.60
C SER A 49 15.13 -3.04 7.75
N TYR A 50 14.71 -1.85 7.36
CA TYR A 50 15.51 -0.63 7.43
C TYR A 50 14.72 0.47 8.14
N THR A 51 15.41 1.26 8.95
CA THR A 51 14.83 2.39 9.68
C THR A 51 15.53 3.68 9.29
N HIS A 52 14.77 4.70 8.99
CA HIS A 52 15.25 6.04 8.71
C HIS A 52 15.29 6.84 10.01
N ASN A 53 16.45 7.40 10.31
CA ASN A 53 16.65 8.27 11.48
C ASN A 53 16.47 9.72 11.05
N GLY A 54 15.30 10.29 11.31
CA GLY A 54 15.03 11.69 10.97
C GLY A 54 13.58 11.95 10.58
N LYS A 55 13.31 13.19 10.19
CA LYS A 55 11.98 13.58 9.71
C LYS A 55 11.70 12.90 8.38
N VAL A 56 10.53 12.30 8.28
CA VAL A 56 10.02 11.70 7.03
C VAL A 56 9.33 12.79 6.21
N ALA A 57 9.69 12.93 4.95
CA ALA A 57 9.09 13.89 4.04
C ALA A 57 9.06 13.33 2.61
N LEU A 58 7.90 13.42 1.96
CA LEU A 58 7.70 12.90 0.61
C LEU A 58 8.69 13.54 -0.38
N CYS A 59 9.26 12.73 -1.26
CA CYS A 59 10.27 13.12 -2.27
C CYS A 59 11.58 13.71 -1.72
N SER A 60 11.77 13.73 -0.40
CA SER A 60 12.93 14.34 0.25
C SER A 60 13.67 13.38 1.18
N SER A 61 12.95 12.74 2.11
CA SER A 61 13.58 11.98 3.20
C SER A 61 12.70 10.82 3.66
N GLY A 62 13.30 9.65 3.86
CA GLY A 62 12.59 8.42 4.24
C GLY A 62 12.54 7.39 3.12
N PHE A 63 11.83 6.29 3.36
CA PHE A 63 11.65 5.21 2.40
C PHE A 63 10.36 5.41 1.62
N HIS A 64 10.46 5.34 0.30
CA HIS A 64 9.33 5.54 -0.61
C HIS A 64 8.93 4.22 -1.25
N ALA A 65 7.63 4.01 -1.36
CA ALA A 65 7.01 2.90 -2.08
C ALA A 65 5.65 3.33 -2.63
N CYS A 66 5.01 2.52 -3.47
CA CYS A 66 3.68 2.80 -4.02
C CYS A 66 2.67 1.80 -3.48
N THR A 67 1.46 2.25 -3.16
CA THR A 67 0.36 1.33 -2.77
C THR A 67 -0.24 0.63 -3.98
N VAL A 68 -0.03 1.16 -5.19
CA VAL A 68 -0.41 0.53 -6.47
C VAL A 68 0.85 0.02 -7.17
N PRO A 69 0.94 -1.28 -7.51
CA PRO A 69 2.16 -1.88 -8.05
C PRO A 69 2.71 -1.19 -9.29
N PHE A 70 1.89 -0.95 -10.31
CA PHE A 70 2.36 -0.43 -11.59
C PHE A 70 2.88 1.01 -11.52
N ASP A 71 2.49 1.79 -10.53
CA ASP A 71 3.00 3.14 -10.32
C ASP A 71 4.49 3.16 -10.00
N CYS A 72 5.04 2.03 -9.49
CA CYS A 72 6.48 1.88 -9.29
C CYS A 72 7.29 2.03 -10.58
N TRP A 73 6.74 1.63 -11.73
CA TRP A 73 7.42 1.76 -13.02
C TRP A 73 7.49 3.20 -13.54
N GLY A 74 6.68 4.10 -13.01
CA GLY A 74 6.85 5.52 -13.23
C GLY A 74 8.17 6.07 -12.69
N TYR A 75 8.72 5.43 -11.66
CA TYR A 75 10.01 5.79 -11.04
C TYR A 75 11.17 4.93 -11.50
N TYR A 76 10.93 3.65 -11.80
CA TYR A 76 11.92 2.68 -12.25
C TYR A 76 11.40 1.96 -13.51
N PRO A 77 11.40 2.63 -14.67
CA PRO A 77 10.89 2.06 -15.91
C PRO A 77 11.63 0.77 -16.27
N HIS A 78 10.85 -0.25 -16.65
CA HIS A 78 11.36 -1.57 -17.07
C HIS A 78 12.13 -2.36 -16.02
N SER A 79 12.11 -1.95 -14.74
CA SER A 79 12.72 -2.74 -13.68
C SER A 79 12.01 -4.10 -13.56
N LEU A 80 12.81 -5.16 -13.43
CA LEU A 80 12.38 -6.52 -13.11
C LEU A 80 12.65 -6.88 -11.64
N ASN A 81 13.37 -6.05 -10.90
CA ASN A 81 13.57 -6.21 -9.46
C ASN A 81 12.41 -5.54 -8.72
N LEU A 82 11.38 -6.31 -8.48
CA LEU A 82 10.11 -5.89 -7.92
C LEU A 82 9.89 -6.59 -6.58
N ALA A 83 9.42 -5.87 -5.58
CA ALA A 83 9.15 -6.47 -4.27
C ALA A 83 7.86 -5.94 -3.64
N ARG A 84 7.21 -6.82 -2.87
CA ARG A 84 6.24 -6.44 -1.87
C ARG A 84 6.98 -6.01 -0.61
N VAL A 85 6.57 -4.91 -0.02
CA VAL A 85 7.18 -4.31 1.15
C VAL A 85 6.13 -3.96 2.21
N THR A 86 6.54 -3.98 3.47
CA THR A 86 5.74 -3.43 4.58
C THR A 86 6.36 -2.11 5.01
N LEU A 87 5.53 -1.09 5.10
CA LEU A 87 5.90 0.24 5.59
C LEU A 87 5.33 0.47 6.98
N ALA A 88 6.10 1.11 7.86
CA ALA A 88 5.66 1.56 9.17
C ALA A 88 6.14 2.99 9.42
N ALA A 89 5.51 3.70 10.35
CA ALA A 89 5.72 5.12 10.57
C ALA A 89 5.53 5.92 9.27
N VAL A 90 4.37 5.71 8.64
CA VAL A 90 4.01 6.33 7.37
C VAL A 90 3.81 7.83 7.58
N GLY A 91 4.40 8.65 6.72
CA GLY A 91 4.22 10.10 6.71
C GLY A 91 2.80 10.49 6.28
N ALA A 92 2.36 11.65 6.74
CA ALA A 92 1.05 12.20 6.38
C ALA A 92 1.00 12.81 4.97
N ASP A 93 2.16 13.01 4.36
CA ASP A 93 2.25 13.62 3.03
C ASP A 93 1.76 12.63 1.97
N HIS A 94 0.86 13.10 1.11
CA HIS A 94 0.33 12.36 -0.03
C HIS A 94 0.78 13.03 -1.32
N SER A 95 1.06 12.22 -2.36
CA SER A 95 1.23 12.70 -3.73
C SER A 95 -0.04 12.43 -4.55
N ASP A 96 -0.12 13.03 -5.73
CA ASP A 96 -1.22 12.80 -6.67
C ASP A 96 -1.28 11.35 -7.21
N ASP A 97 -0.20 10.60 -6.99
CA ASP A 97 -0.10 9.16 -7.28
C ASP A 97 -0.19 8.32 -5.98
N SER A 98 -0.04 7.01 -6.11
CA SER A 98 -0.10 6.06 -4.98
C SER A 98 1.17 6.03 -4.12
N LYS A 99 2.12 6.93 -4.34
CA LYS A 99 3.40 6.98 -3.64
C LYS A 99 3.24 7.44 -2.19
N VAL A 100 3.85 6.71 -1.30
CA VAL A 100 3.88 6.97 0.14
C VAL A 100 5.31 6.98 0.64
N VAL A 101 5.52 7.65 1.76
CA VAL A 101 6.81 7.74 2.45
C VAL A 101 6.70 7.19 3.87
N ALA A 102 7.74 6.51 4.33
CA ALA A 102 7.73 5.91 5.66
C ALA A 102 9.09 5.99 6.35
N GLY A 103 9.08 5.98 7.68
CA GLY A 103 10.28 5.92 8.51
C GLY A 103 10.88 4.52 8.61
N LYS A 104 10.10 3.49 8.32
CA LYS A 104 10.57 2.10 8.32
C LYS A 104 10.04 1.35 7.11
N ILE A 105 10.91 0.55 6.50
CA ILE A 105 10.56 -0.36 5.39
C ILE A 105 11.10 -1.76 5.68
N THR A 106 10.30 -2.77 5.40
CA THR A 106 10.72 -4.17 5.36
C THR A 106 10.53 -4.69 3.94
N ILE A 107 11.58 -5.24 3.34
CA ILE A 107 11.51 -5.88 2.02
C ILE A 107 11.08 -7.33 2.23
N GLU A 108 9.82 -7.66 1.97
CA GLU A 108 9.28 -8.96 2.33
C GLU A 108 9.71 -10.04 1.35
N VAL A 109 9.37 -9.84 0.09
CA VAL A 109 9.54 -10.87 -0.94
C VAL A 109 9.71 -10.22 -2.31
N SER A 110 10.61 -10.79 -3.11
CA SER A 110 10.69 -10.48 -4.55
C SER A 110 9.50 -11.06 -5.27
N LEU A 111 8.95 -10.31 -6.22
CA LEU A 111 7.83 -10.73 -7.05
C LEU A 111 8.29 -10.95 -8.48
N SER A 112 7.92 -12.07 -9.06
CA SER A 112 8.01 -12.32 -10.50
C SER A 112 6.99 -11.44 -11.26
N ILE A 113 7.17 -11.29 -12.56
CA ILE A 113 6.23 -10.51 -13.39
C ILE A 113 4.77 -11.02 -13.29
N PRO A 114 4.48 -12.33 -13.34
CA PRO A 114 3.12 -12.81 -13.13
C PRO A 114 2.53 -12.43 -11.76
N GLU A 115 3.33 -12.54 -10.68
CA GLU A 115 2.90 -12.13 -9.33
C GLU A 115 2.68 -10.62 -9.22
N TRP A 116 3.50 -9.83 -9.90
CA TRP A 116 3.35 -8.38 -9.97
C TRP A 116 2.06 -7.97 -10.67
N ILE A 117 1.76 -8.60 -11.82
CA ILE A 117 0.51 -8.39 -12.55
C ILE A 117 -0.68 -8.80 -11.68
N LYS A 118 -0.60 -9.96 -11.02
CA LYS A 118 -1.63 -10.41 -10.09
C LYS A 118 -1.89 -9.40 -8.98
N ALA A 119 -0.84 -8.91 -8.34
CA ALA A 119 -0.93 -7.90 -7.29
C ALA A 119 -1.59 -6.61 -7.80
N GLN A 120 -1.26 -6.17 -9.04
CA GLN A 120 -1.91 -5.02 -9.68
C GLN A 120 -3.42 -5.25 -9.85
N VAL A 121 -3.81 -6.38 -10.39
CA VAL A 121 -5.23 -6.72 -10.60
C VAL A 121 -5.98 -6.74 -9.27
N GLU A 122 -5.43 -7.40 -8.25
CA GLU A 122 -6.03 -7.46 -6.91
C GLU A 122 -6.20 -6.06 -6.31
N THR A 123 -5.16 -5.21 -6.40
CA THR A 123 -5.22 -3.82 -5.91
C THR A 123 -6.32 -3.02 -6.60
N VAL A 124 -6.41 -3.10 -7.94
CA VAL A 124 -7.47 -2.40 -8.70
C VAL A 124 -8.86 -2.90 -8.31
N LEU A 125 -9.04 -4.22 -8.17
CA LEU A 125 -10.32 -4.78 -7.75
C LEU A 125 -10.72 -4.30 -6.34
N ASP A 126 -9.78 -4.18 -5.41
CA ASP A 126 -10.04 -3.69 -4.07
C ASP A 126 -10.39 -2.19 -4.07
N LEU A 127 -9.70 -1.39 -4.89
CA LEU A 127 -10.06 0.01 -5.10
C LEU A 127 -11.47 0.16 -5.69
N CYS A 128 -11.83 -0.66 -6.68
CA CYS A 128 -13.18 -0.68 -7.24
C CYS A 128 -14.24 -1.09 -6.21
N ARG A 129 -13.93 -2.08 -5.36
CA ARG A 129 -14.84 -2.49 -4.27
C ARG A 129 -15.03 -1.38 -3.25
N ALA A 130 -13.94 -0.70 -2.88
CA ALA A 130 -14.00 0.44 -1.95
C ALA A 130 -14.80 1.61 -2.54
N ALA A 131 -14.64 1.90 -3.84
CA ALA A 131 -15.37 2.94 -4.54
C ALA A 131 -16.89 2.68 -4.61
N LYS A 132 -17.32 1.39 -4.73
CA LYS A 132 -18.75 1.02 -4.75
C LYS A 132 -19.51 1.43 -3.47
N GLY A 133 -18.83 1.65 -2.36
CA GLY A 133 -19.42 2.21 -1.13
C GLY A 133 -19.65 3.74 -1.17
N LYS A 134 -19.17 4.44 -2.20
CA LYS A 134 -19.29 5.88 -2.40
C LYS A 134 -20.04 6.27 -3.67
N LEU A 135 -21.03 5.49 -4.07
CA LEU A 135 -21.95 5.89 -5.14
C LEU A 135 -22.83 7.05 -4.63
N THR A 136 -22.25 8.21 -4.48
CA THR A 136 -22.95 9.49 -4.44
C THR A 136 -22.88 10.09 -5.83
N SER A 137 -23.96 10.64 -6.29
CA SER A 137 -24.23 11.25 -7.59
C SER A 137 -23.31 12.43 -7.93
N GLU A 138 -22.01 12.24 -7.96
CA GLU A 138 -21.05 13.28 -8.32
C GLU A 138 -20.36 12.95 -9.66
N GLU A 139 -20.10 13.96 -10.43
CA GLU A 139 -19.69 14.11 -11.84
C GLU A 139 -18.85 13.00 -12.52
N LYS A 140 -18.35 11.98 -11.80
CA LYS A 140 -17.53 10.89 -12.32
C LYS A 140 -17.94 9.55 -11.73
N GLU A 141 -18.81 8.82 -12.40
CA GLU A 141 -19.12 7.43 -12.06
C GLU A 141 -18.24 6.46 -12.83
N CYS A 142 -17.67 5.48 -12.13
CA CYS A 142 -17.01 4.34 -12.74
C CYS A 142 -17.73 3.06 -12.34
N ALA A 143 -18.19 2.29 -13.30
CA ALA A 143 -18.80 0.98 -13.09
C ALA A 143 -17.99 -0.10 -13.81
N ALA A 144 -17.70 -1.20 -13.12
CA ALA A 144 -17.07 -2.37 -13.73
C ALA A 144 -17.84 -3.63 -13.36
N ALA A 145 -18.05 -4.50 -14.34
CA ALA A 145 -18.63 -5.81 -14.16
C ALA A 145 -17.77 -6.88 -14.82
N THR A 146 -17.54 -7.99 -14.11
CA THR A 146 -16.81 -9.15 -14.62
C THR A 146 -17.66 -10.40 -14.47
N GLY A 147 -17.61 -11.30 -15.43
CA GLY A 147 -18.39 -12.54 -15.46
C GLY A 147 -19.19 -12.69 -16.74
N ASP A 148 -19.65 -13.90 -17.03
CA ASP A 148 -20.27 -14.30 -18.31
C ASP A 148 -21.46 -13.44 -18.75
N ARG A 149 -22.08 -12.69 -17.87
CA ARG A 149 -23.19 -11.78 -18.14
C ARG A 149 -23.08 -10.52 -17.31
N GLY A 150 -21.88 -9.94 -17.25
CA GLY A 150 -21.62 -8.73 -16.50
C GLY A 150 -22.36 -7.53 -17.09
N HIS A 151 -23.09 -6.78 -16.25
CA HIS A 151 -23.71 -5.53 -16.64
C HIS A 151 -23.09 -4.39 -15.85
N ALA A 152 -22.59 -3.38 -16.56
CA ALA A 152 -22.07 -2.15 -15.94
C ALA A 152 -22.84 -0.95 -16.46
N ALA A 153 -23.26 -0.07 -15.59
CA ALA A 153 -23.87 1.20 -15.96
C ALA A 153 -23.26 2.34 -15.14
N ALA A 154 -22.89 3.41 -15.82
CA ALA A 154 -22.42 4.63 -15.21
C ALA A 154 -23.27 5.81 -15.67
N THR A 155 -23.61 6.71 -14.74
CA THR A 155 -24.34 7.93 -14.99
C THR A 155 -23.52 9.10 -14.48
N GLY A 156 -23.50 10.21 -15.18
CA GLY A 156 -22.72 11.40 -14.81
C GLY A 156 -21.98 11.98 -15.99
N ASP A 157 -21.56 13.24 -15.91
CA ASP A 157 -20.97 13.98 -17.04
C ASP A 157 -19.71 13.33 -17.62
N SER A 158 -19.00 12.53 -16.84
CA SER A 158 -17.82 11.77 -17.25
C SER A 158 -17.87 10.31 -16.78
N GLY A 159 -19.03 9.67 -16.90
CA GLY A 159 -19.24 8.29 -16.49
C GLY A 159 -18.45 7.27 -17.35
N HIS A 160 -17.78 6.32 -16.70
CA HIS A 160 -17.07 5.24 -17.35
C HIS A 160 -17.67 3.89 -16.95
N ALA A 161 -18.07 3.08 -17.92
CA ALA A 161 -18.56 1.73 -17.70
C ALA A 161 -17.70 0.71 -18.45
N ALA A 162 -17.29 -0.37 -17.78
CA ALA A 162 -16.60 -1.49 -18.41
C ALA A 162 -17.25 -2.81 -18.01
N ALA A 163 -17.53 -3.67 -18.98
CA ALA A 163 -17.99 -5.03 -18.76
C ALA A 163 -17.11 -6.01 -19.53
N THR A 164 -16.68 -7.09 -18.85
CA THR A 164 -15.88 -8.16 -19.46
C THR A 164 -16.55 -9.50 -19.23
N GLY A 165 -16.60 -10.35 -20.27
CA GLY A 165 -17.21 -11.67 -20.25
C GLY A 165 -18.05 -11.93 -21.51
N ASP A 166 -18.39 -13.20 -21.78
CA ASP A 166 -19.00 -13.67 -23.03
C ASP A 166 -20.29 -12.94 -23.45
N SER A 167 -20.97 -12.28 -22.57
CA SER A 167 -22.18 -11.50 -22.83
C SER A 167 -22.24 -10.25 -21.95
N GLY A 168 -21.09 -9.58 -21.78
CA GLY A 168 -20.99 -8.35 -21.02
C GLY A 168 -21.69 -7.17 -21.71
N HIS A 169 -22.43 -6.37 -20.93
CA HIS A 169 -23.06 -5.15 -21.41
C HIS A 169 -22.60 -3.95 -20.58
N ALA A 170 -22.14 -2.89 -21.23
CA ALA A 170 -21.78 -1.65 -20.59
C ALA A 170 -22.60 -0.50 -21.16
N ALA A 171 -23.06 0.40 -20.30
CA ALA A 171 -23.74 1.63 -20.70
C ALA A 171 -23.21 2.80 -19.88
N ALA A 172 -22.88 3.91 -20.54
CA ALA A 172 -22.54 5.16 -19.90
C ALA A 172 -23.43 6.27 -20.44
N THR A 173 -23.96 7.11 -19.56
CA THR A 173 -24.79 8.27 -19.93
C THR A 173 -24.20 9.52 -19.31
N GLY A 174 -24.15 10.60 -20.10
CA GLY A 174 -23.54 11.88 -19.72
C GLY A 174 -22.78 12.49 -20.89
N ASP A 175 -22.39 13.77 -20.78
CA ASP A 175 -21.78 14.53 -21.88
C ASP A 175 -20.44 13.95 -22.37
N SER A 176 -19.71 13.25 -21.50
CA SER A 176 -18.43 12.60 -21.80
C SER A 176 -18.38 11.14 -21.31
N GLY A 177 -19.51 10.44 -21.40
CA GLY A 177 -19.63 9.04 -20.98
C GLY A 177 -18.89 8.07 -21.93
N HIS A 178 -18.16 7.12 -21.37
CA HIS A 178 -17.48 6.06 -22.10
C HIS A 178 -17.94 4.69 -21.64
N ALA A 179 -18.31 3.81 -22.58
CA ALA A 179 -18.69 2.43 -22.31
C ALA A 179 -17.85 1.47 -23.15
N ALA A 180 -17.36 0.39 -22.55
CA ALA A 180 -16.65 -0.68 -23.23
C ALA A 180 -17.17 -2.04 -22.75
N ALA A 181 -17.49 -2.93 -23.69
CA ALA A 181 -17.82 -4.32 -23.43
C ALA A 181 -16.95 -5.22 -24.32
N THR A 182 -16.42 -6.33 -23.75
CA THR A 182 -15.59 -7.32 -24.46
C THR A 182 -16.00 -8.71 -24.07
#